data_d6f5a29779a2ce6fcf14c66003e68618
#
_entry.id   d6f5a29779a2ce6fcf14c66003e68618
#
_cell.length_a   1.000
_cell.length_b   1.000
_cell.length_c   1.000
_cell.angle_alpha   90.00
_cell.angle_beta   90.00
_cell.angle_gamma   90.00
#
_symmetry.space_group_name_H-M   'P 1'
#
loop_
_entity.id
_entity.type
_entity.pdbx_description
1 polymer ?
#
loop_
_entity_poly.entity_id
_entity_poly.type
_entity_poly.pdbx_seq_one_letter_code
_entity_poly.pdbx_strand_id
1 'polypeptide(L)'
;MTKRILVITGSPRRNGNSFAMTDAFVKAAEERGHSVKRFDAAMMKLGGCHACETCYKTGKACSFDDDFNIIAPEILEADAIVFTMPVYWYSIQSQIKAVIDRIYSLVVSRKDISGKECALIACCEEEDPTVLDGVRIPMERTAALNRWKMVGEVLVPGVLNVGDIKKTDGCAQAAALAEKF
;
A
#
# COMPACT_ATOMS: atom_id res chain seq x y z
N MET A 1 -15.75 -15.10 0.73
CA MET A 1 -14.78 -15.86 1.56
C MET A 1 -13.99 -14.88 2.41
N THR A 2 -13.62 -15.23 3.63
CA THR A 2 -12.74 -14.40 4.47
C THR A 2 -11.32 -14.38 3.88
N LYS A 3 -10.71 -13.20 3.78
CA LYS A 3 -9.34 -13.00 3.26
C LYS A 3 -8.43 -12.38 4.32
N ARG A 4 -7.14 -12.63 4.16
CA ARG A 4 -6.08 -11.91 4.88
C ARG A 4 -5.67 -10.72 4.02
N ILE A 5 -5.99 -9.53 4.45
CA ILE A 5 -5.70 -8.28 3.75
C ILE A 5 -4.53 -7.57 4.44
N LEU A 6 -3.46 -7.36 3.69
CA LEU A 6 -2.34 -6.55 4.13
C LEU A 6 -2.55 -5.10 3.66
N VAL A 7 -2.61 -4.17 4.59
CA VAL A 7 -2.68 -2.73 4.30
C VAL A 7 -1.33 -2.09 4.60
N ILE A 8 -0.73 -1.43 3.62
CA ILE A 8 0.53 -0.69 3.78
C ILE A 8 0.24 0.78 3.52
N THR A 9 0.25 1.59 4.60
CA THR A 9 -0.01 3.03 4.50
C THR A 9 1.27 3.83 4.62
N GLY A 10 1.38 4.84 3.78
CA GLY A 10 2.57 5.66 3.68
C GLY A 10 2.48 7.02 4.35
N SER A 11 1.32 7.46 4.81
CA SER A 11 1.18 8.79 5.41
C SER A 11 1.91 8.90 6.76
N PRO A 12 2.76 9.94 6.96
CA PRO A 12 3.32 10.23 8.26
C PRO A 12 2.32 10.95 9.20
N ARG A 13 1.18 11.40 8.67
CA ARG A 13 0.18 12.17 9.42
C ARG A 13 -0.98 11.26 9.82
N ARG A 14 -1.06 10.85 11.10
CA ARG A 14 -2.14 9.99 11.61
C ARG A 14 -3.54 10.59 11.49
N ASN A 15 -3.65 11.91 11.43
CA ASN A 15 -4.90 12.64 11.22
C ASN A 15 -5.05 13.16 9.77
N GLY A 16 -4.22 12.69 8.85
CA GLY A 16 -4.22 13.11 7.43
C GLY A 16 -5.37 12.53 6.63
N ASN A 17 -5.58 13.08 5.43
CA ASN A 17 -6.67 12.70 4.53
C ASN A 17 -6.56 11.23 4.07
N SER A 18 -5.39 10.81 3.60
CA SER A 18 -5.17 9.41 3.19
C SER A 18 -5.29 8.43 4.37
N PHE A 19 -4.93 8.86 5.58
CA PHE A 19 -5.07 8.03 6.78
C PHE A 19 -6.54 7.79 7.12
N ALA A 20 -7.39 8.82 7.00
CA ALA A 20 -8.83 8.70 7.22
C ALA A 20 -9.48 7.74 6.19
N MET A 21 -9.06 7.79 4.92
CA MET A 21 -9.51 6.83 3.90
C MET A 21 -9.06 5.41 4.24
N THR A 22 -7.81 5.25 4.71
CA THR A 22 -7.29 3.95 5.18
C THR A 22 -8.13 3.38 6.31
N ASP A 23 -8.46 4.20 7.31
CA ASP A 23 -9.28 3.80 8.46
C ASP A 23 -10.68 3.36 8.02
N ALA A 24 -11.28 4.09 7.07
CA ALA A 24 -12.59 3.74 6.51
C ALA A 24 -12.55 2.40 5.77
N PHE A 25 -11.52 2.14 4.98
CA PHE A 25 -11.33 0.85 4.31
C PHE A 25 -11.14 -0.28 5.32
N VAL A 26 -10.21 -0.13 6.28
CA VAL A 26 -9.89 -1.15 7.28
C VAL A 26 -11.14 -1.54 8.06
N LYS A 27 -11.85 -0.54 8.58
CA LYS A 27 -13.11 -0.77 9.31
C LYS A 27 -14.12 -1.56 8.47
N ALA A 28 -14.35 -1.15 7.23
CA ALA A 28 -15.30 -1.81 6.35
C ALA A 28 -14.88 -3.25 5.99
N ALA A 29 -13.58 -3.51 5.82
CA ALA A 29 -13.05 -4.84 5.55
C ALA A 29 -13.21 -5.77 6.77
N GLU A 30 -12.94 -5.28 7.97
CA GLU A 30 -13.13 -6.04 9.22
C GLU A 30 -14.62 -6.34 9.49
N GLU A 31 -15.51 -5.37 9.26
CA GLU A 31 -16.97 -5.56 9.36
C GLU A 31 -17.51 -6.62 8.40
N ARG A 32 -16.82 -6.88 7.29
CA ARG A 32 -17.11 -7.96 6.33
C ARG A 32 -16.45 -9.31 6.70
N GLY A 33 -15.75 -9.35 7.83
CA GLY A 33 -15.12 -10.56 8.35
C GLY A 33 -13.75 -10.86 7.78
N HIS A 34 -13.12 -9.93 7.05
CA HIS A 34 -11.72 -10.08 6.63
C HIS A 34 -10.77 -9.88 7.82
N SER A 35 -9.62 -10.58 7.78
CA SER A 35 -8.52 -10.32 8.72
C SER A 35 -7.62 -9.25 8.13
N VAL A 36 -7.49 -8.11 8.80
CA VAL A 36 -6.67 -7.00 8.31
C VAL A 36 -5.39 -6.86 9.13
N LYS A 37 -4.24 -6.90 8.47
CA LYS A 37 -2.95 -6.53 9.03
C LYS A 37 -2.52 -5.20 8.43
N ARG A 38 -2.24 -4.20 9.27
CA ARG A 38 -1.84 -2.87 8.82
C ARG A 38 -0.42 -2.54 9.25
N PHE A 39 0.35 -1.96 8.32
CA PHE A 39 1.65 -1.36 8.57
C PHE A 39 1.67 0.11 8.19
N ASP A 40 1.97 0.96 9.14
CA ASP A 40 2.16 2.40 8.93
C ASP A 40 3.62 2.66 8.53
N ALA A 41 3.96 2.44 7.26
CA ALA A 41 5.33 2.45 6.75
C ALA A 41 6.12 3.73 7.08
N ALA A 42 5.43 4.88 7.13
CA ALA A 42 6.07 6.15 7.51
C ALA A 42 6.50 6.21 8.99
N MET A 43 6.01 5.32 9.85
CA MET A 43 6.35 5.20 11.26
C MET A 43 7.37 4.09 11.52
N MET A 44 7.79 3.38 10.47
CA MET A 44 8.67 2.23 10.56
C MET A 44 10.09 2.60 10.09
N LYS A 45 11.06 1.84 10.58
CA LYS A 45 12.44 1.96 10.11
C LYS A 45 12.58 1.21 8.78
N LEU A 46 12.47 1.94 7.67
CA LEU A 46 12.51 1.39 6.31
C LEU A 46 13.54 2.15 5.48
N GLY A 47 14.55 1.44 5.00
CA GLY A 47 15.53 1.94 4.03
C GLY A 47 15.22 1.47 2.60
N GLY A 48 15.73 2.17 1.59
CA GLY A 48 15.66 1.74 0.19
C GLY A 48 16.45 0.46 -0.11
N CYS A 49 16.19 -0.16 -1.24
CA CYS A 49 16.98 -1.28 -1.72
C CYS A 49 18.38 -0.80 -2.18
N HIS A 50 19.44 -1.46 -1.73
CA HIS A 50 20.83 -1.14 -2.14
C HIS A 50 21.37 -2.06 -3.26
N ALA A 51 20.53 -2.91 -3.84
CA ALA A 51 20.93 -3.87 -4.88
C ALA A 51 22.13 -4.75 -4.49
N CYS A 52 22.27 -5.08 -3.21
CA CYS A 52 23.41 -5.85 -2.68
C CYS A 52 23.32 -7.35 -2.95
N GLU A 53 22.20 -7.84 -3.49
CA GLU A 53 21.96 -9.25 -3.86
C GLU A 53 22.18 -10.27 -2.72
N THR A 54 22.00 -9.83 -1.48
CA THR A 54 22.13 -10.69 -0.29
C THR A 54 20.79 -11.13 0.30
N CYS A 55 19.72 -10.99 -0.47
CA CYS A 55 18.37 -11.38 -0.08
C CYS A 55 18.32 -12.85 0.37
N TYR A 56 17.71 -13.10 1.53
CA TYR A 56 17.60 -14.42 2.19
C TYR A 56 18.91 -15.14 2.52
N LYS A 57 20.08 -14.58 2.23
CA LYS A 57 21.38 -15.21 2.60
C LYS A 57 21.62 -15.23 4.11
N THR A 58 20.94 -14.36 4.85
CA THR A 58 21.00 -14.30 6.33
C THR A 58 19.81 -14.95 7.01
N GLY A 59 18.95 -15.66 6.26
CA GLY A 59 17.71 -16.23 6.76
C GLY A 59 16.54 -15.22 6.85
N LYS A 60 16.81 -13.91 6.69
CA LYS A 60 15.82 -12.83 6.63
C LYS A 60 15.56 -12.43 5.18
N ALA A 61 14.40 -11.86 4.89
CA ALA A 61 14.02 -11.39 3.56
C ALA A 61 15.03 -10.37 3.01
N CYS A 62 15.52 -9.50 3.86
CA CYS A 62 16.61 -8.58 3.55
C CYS A 62 17.70 -8.68 4.60
N SER A 63 18.96 -8.54 4.18
CA SER A 63 20.13 -8.54 5.07
C SER A 63 20.22 -7.29 5.95
N PHE A 64 19.55 -6.20 5.58
CA PHE A 64 19.44 -5.03 6.45
C PHE A 64 18.53 -5.32 7.62
N ASP A 65 18.96 -4.90 8.81
CA ASP A 65 18.21 -5.07 10.05
C ASP A 65 17.24 -3.89 10.23
N ASP A 66 16.10 -3.98 9.53
CA ASP A 66 15.02 -3.01 9.58
C ASP A 66 13.65 -3.69 9.44
N ASP A 67 12.60 -2.88 9.52
CA ASP A 67 11.21 -3.36 9.61
C ASP A 67 10.67 -4.00 8.32
N PHE A 68 11.38 -3.94 7.20
CA PHE A 68 10.97 -4.70 6.02
C PHE A 68 10.94 -6.21 6.30
N ASN A 69 11.80 -6.70 7.18
CA ASN A 69 11.82 -8.10 7.57
C ASN A 69 10.59 -8.55 8.38
N ILE A 70 9.79 -7.58 8.87
CA ILE A 70 8.48 -7.84 9.48
C ILE A 70 7.38 -7.80 8.41
N ILE A 71 7.50 -6.91 7.41
CA ILE A 71 6.50 -6.76 6.33
C ILE A 71 6.57 -7.93 5.33
N ALA A 72 7.77 -8.39 5.00
CA ALA A 72 7.97 -9.39 3.94
C ALA A 72 7.24 -10.73 4.18
N PRO A 73 7.22 -11.31 5.39
CA PRO A 73 6.40 -12.49 5.68
C PRO A 73 4.90 -12.24 5.48
N GLU A 74 4.40 -11.06 5.86
CA GLU A 74 2.99 -10.73 5.70
C GLU A 74 2.60 -10.55 4.23
N ILE A 75 3.53 -10.05 3.38
CA ILE A 75 3.32 -10.04 1.92
C ILE A 75 3.15 -11.46 1.38
N LEU A 76 3.93 -12.43 1.87
CA LEU A 76 3.83 -13.82 1.44
C LEU A 76 2.46 -14.42 1.81
N GLU A 77 1.98 -14.15 3.00
CA GLU A 77 0.80 -14.79 3.56
C GLU A 77 -0.52 -14.09 3.22
N ALA A 78 -0.47 -12.84 2.74
CA ALA A 78 -1.67 -12.10 2.38
C ALA A 78 -2.36 -12.67 1.12
N ASP A 79 -3.69 -12.70 1.13
CA ASP A 79 -4.52 -12.94 -0.06
C ASP A 79 -4.65 -11.66 -0.90
N ALA A 80 -4.60 -10.50 -0.23
CA ALA A 80 -4.73 -9.20 -0.86
C ALA A 80 -3.80 -8.16 -0.22
N ILE A 81 -3.35 -7.18 -1.03
CA ILE A 81 -2.49 -6.08 -0.57
C ILE A 81 -3.11 -4.75 -0.99
N VAL A 82 -3.32 -3.86 -0.03
CA VAL A 82 -3.84 -2.51 -0.28
C VAL A 82 -2.77 -1.49 0.07
N PHE A 83 -2.38 -0.69 -0.91
CA PHE A 83 -1.47 0.43 -0.70
C PHE A 83 -2.27 1.72 -0.52
N THR A 84 -1.95 2.47 0.54
CA THR A 84 -2.63 3.72 0.82
C THR A 84 -1.62 4.85 1.03
N MET A 85 -1.80 5.99 0.34
CA MET A 85 -0.79 7.04 0.38
C MET A 85 -1.28 8.42 -0.08
N PRO A 86 -0.68 9.51 0.42
CA PRO A 86 -0.74 10.78 -0.28
C PRO A 86 0.25 10.78 -1.46
N VAL A 87 -0.01 11.57 -2.49
CA VAL A 87 0.99 11.84 -3.55
C VAL A 87 2.05 12.78 -3.00
N TYR A 88 3.33 12.45 -3.21
CA TYR A 88 4.46 13.32 -2.90
C TYR A 88 5.28 13.58 -4.16
N TRP A 89 5.40 14.86 -4.54
CA TRP A 89 6.14 15.25 -5.74
C TRP A 89 5.76 14.39 -6.96
N TYR A 90 4.45 14.32 -7.23
CA TYR A 90 3.86 13.61 -8.38
C TYR A 90 4.18 12.10 -8.42
N SER A 91 4.52 11.47 -7.28
CA SER A 91 4.93 10.07 -7.26
C SER A 91 4.60 9.37 -5.93
N ILE A 92 4.92 8.08 -5.90
CA ILE A 92 4.88 7.24 -4.70
C ILE A 92 5.88 7.79 -3.68
N GLN A 93 5.41 8.04 -2.47
CA GLN A 93 6.28 8.51 -1.39
C GLN A 93 7.35 7.48 -1.00
N SER A 94 8.46 7.96 -0.45
CA SER A 94 9.68 7.18 -0.21
C SER A 94 9.47 5.94 0.65
N GLN A 95 8.64 5.99 1.67
CA GLN A 95 8.41 4.86 2.59
C GLN A 95 7.68 3.69 1.90
N ILE A 96 6.64 3.98 1.10
CA ILE A 96 5.96 2.96 0.30
C ILE A 96 6.90 2.45 -0.80
N LYS A 97 7.64 3.37 -1.44
CA LYS A 97 8.60 2.98 -2.50
C LYS A 97 9.68 2.06 -1.95
N ALA A 98 10.18 2.29 -0.73
CA ALA A 98 11.14 1.42 -0.07
C ALA A 98 10.60 0.00 0.12
N VAL A 99 9.32 -0.15 0.48
CA VAL A 99 8.68 -1.47 0.56
C VAL A 99 8.57 -2.11 -0.83
N ILE A 100 8.07 -1.37 -1.83
CA ILE A 100 7.88 -1.87 -3.20
C ILE A 100 9.21 -2.34 -3.80
N ASP A 101 10.27 -1.53 -3.69
CA ASP A 101 11.58 -1.88 -4.23
C ASP A 101 12.16 -3.16 -3.60
N ARG A 102 11.82 -3.41 -2.35
CA ARG A 102 12.31 -4.57 -1.60
C ARG A 102 11.46 -5.82 -1.78
N ILE A 103 10.29 -5.73 -2.43
CA ILE A 103 9.57 -6.92 -2.94
C ILE A 103 10.48 -7.74 -3.86
N TYR A 104 11.45 -7.10 -4.51
CA TYR A 104 12.52 -7.77 -5.25
C TYR A 104 13.14 -8.95 -4.49
N SER A 105 13.30 -8.84 -3.17
CA SER A 105 13.88 -9.92 -2.37
C SER A 105 13.06 -11.21 -2.41
N LEU A 106 11.75 -11.09 -2.46
CA LEU A 106 10.82 -12.23 -2.55
C LEU A 106 10.94 -12.88 -3.94
N VAL A 107 10.97 -12.05 -4.99
CA VAL A 107 11.05 -12.49 -6.39
C VAL A 107 12.35 -13.24 -6.67
N VAL A 108 13.52 -12.66 -6.34
CA VAL A 108 14.82 -13.30 -6.60
C VAL A 108 15.02 -14.55 -5.77
N SER A 109 14.38 -14.63 -4.62
CA SER A 109 14.42 -15.82 -3.76
C SER A 109 13.36 -16.86 -4.11
N ARG A 110 12.70 -16.69 -5.27
CA ARG A 110 11.69 -17.60 -5.82
C ARG A 110 10.54 -17.88 -4.86
N LYS A 111 10.18 -16.90 -4.03
CA LYS A 111 8.98 -16.95 -3.19
C LYS A 111 7.77 -16.66 -4.08
N ASP A 112 6.74 -17.48 -3.97
CA ASP A 112 5.52 -17.24 -4.73
C ASP A 112 4.70 -16.12 -4.07
N ILE A 113 4.58 -15.01 -4.77
CA ILE A 113 3.77 -13.87 -4.39
C ILE A 113 2.67 -13.59 -5.42
N SER A 114 2.50 -14.47 -6.39
CA SER A 114 1.52 -14.30 -7.46
C SER A 114 0.08 -14.57 -7.01
N GLY A 115 -0.88 -14.21 -7.86
CA GLY A 115 -2.30 -14.52 -7.66
C GLY A 115 -3.01 -13.70 -6.59
N LYS A 116 -2.32 -12.76 -5.92
CA LYS A 116 -2.93 -11.90 -4.92
C LYS A 116 -3.83 -10.84 -5.56
N GLU A 117 -4.81 -10.38 -4.82
CA GLU A 117 -5.53 -9.17 -5.17
C GLU A 117 -4.77 -7.93 -4.70
N CYS A 118 -4.96 -6.80 -5.39
CA CYS A 118 -4.30 -5.55 -5.05
C CYS A 118 -5.24 -4.36 -5.24
N ALA A 119 -5.13 -3.36 -4.38
CA ALA A 119 -5.86 -2.10 -4.55
C ALA A 119 -5.00 -0.90 -4.14
N LEU A 120 -5.39 0.28 -4.65
CA LEU A 120 -4.76 1.55 -4.37
C LEU A 120 -5.77 2.54 -3.78
N ILE A 121 -5.39 3.21 -2.69
CA ILE A 121 -6.11 4.35 -2.13
C ILE A 121 -5.14 5.51 -2.07
N ALA A 122 -5.39 6.58 -2.81
CA ALA A 122 -4.50 7.72 -2.85
C ALA A 122 -5.24 9.06 -2.87
N CYS A 123 -4.58 10.12 -2.39
CA CYS A 123 -5.08 11.48 -2.50
C CYS A 123 -3.95 12.45 -2.78
N CYS A 124 -4.28 13.61 -3.34
CA CYS A 124 -3.36 14.71 -3.59
C CYS A 124 -3.99 16.06 -3.27
N GLU A 125 -3.13 17.08 -3.10
CA GLU A 125 -3.58 18.45 -2.82
C GLU A 125 -4.14 19.18 -4.06
N GLU A 126 -3.60 18.87 -5.22
CA GLU A 126 -4.01 19.51 -6.48
C GLU A 126 -5.38 19.02 -6.94
N GLU A 127 -6.15 19.90 -7.57
CA GLU A 127 -7.47 19.57 -8.11
C GLU A 127 -7.39 18.76 -9.42
N ASP A 128 -6.26 18.84 -10.14
CA ASP A 128 -6.03 18.08 -11.36
C ASP A 128 -5.87 16.58 -11.03
N PRO A 129 -6.82 15.72 -11.43
CA PRO A 129 -6.77 14.30 -11.14
C PRO A 129 -5.61 13.58 -11.83
N THR A 130 -5.00 14.16 -12.87
CA THR A 130 -3.85 13.54 -13.56
C THR A 130 -2.61 13.47 -12.68
N VAL A 131 -2.54 14.28 -11.63
CA VAL A 131 -1.47 14.21 -10.60
C VAL A 131 -1.42 12.82 -9.94
N LEU A 132 -2.55 12.15 -9.83
CA LEU A 132 -2.66 10.81 -9.25
C LEU A 132 -2.09 9.71 -10.18
N ASP A 133 -1.86 9.99 -11.45
CA ASP A 133 -1.21 9.05 -12.38
C ASP A 133 0.21 8.68 -11.91
N GLY A 134 0.90 9.60 -11.23
CA GLY A 134 2.22 9.34 -10.66
C GLY A 134 2.27 8.24 -9.60
N VAL A 135 1.15 7.88 -9.00
CA VAL A 135 1.02 6.72 -8.10
C VAL A 135 0.26 5.58 -8.75
N ARG A 136 -0.77 5.86 -9.56
CA ARG A 136 -1.61 4.87 -10.22
C ARG A 136 -0.81 4.00 -11.19
N ILE A 137 -0.13 4.62 -12.16
CA ILE A 137 0.62 3.89 -13.19
C ILE A 137 1.72 2.99 -12.62
N PRO A 138 2.61 3.46 -11.71
CA PRO A 138 3.58 2.58 -11.08
C PRO A 138 2.96 1.41 -10.31
N MET A 139 1.82 1.63 -9.63
CA MET A 139 1.14 0.56 -8.89
C MET A 139 0.53 -0.48 -9.82
N GLU A 140 -0.12 -0.06 -10.92
CA GLU A 140 -0.60 -0.98 -11.96
C GLU A 140 0.54 -1.84 -12.54
N ARG A 141 1.69 -1.22 -12.83
CA ARG A 141 2.87 -1.93 -13.34
C ARG A 141 3.46 -2.89 -12.31
N THR A 142 3.50 -2.49 -11.04
CA THR A 142 3.96 -3.35 -9.94
C THR A 142 3.03 -4.55 -9.78
N ALA A 143 1.73 -4.34 -9.81
CA ALA A 143 0.73 -5.41 -9.74
C ALA A 143 0.87 -6.37 -10.93
N ALA A 144 0.98 -5.85 -12.15
CA ALA A 144 1.15 -6.66 -13.36
C ALA A 144 2.42 -7.52 -13.33
N LEU A 145 3.56 -6.92 -12.92
CA LEU A 145 4.84 -7.64 -12.79
C LEU A 145 4.74 -8.82 -11.82
N ASN A 146 4.07 -8.63 -10.70
CA ASN A 146 3.90 -9.65 -9.67
C ASN A 146 2.71 -10.58 -9.93
N ARG A 147 2.01 -10.42 -11.06
CA ARG A 147 0.79 -11.18 -11.40
C ARG A 147 -0.30 -11.03 -10.32
N TRP A 148 -0.44 -9.81 -9.77
CA TRP A 148 -1.52 -9.44 -8.87
C TRP A 148 -2.69 -8.88 -9.67
N LYS A 149 -3.91 -9.15 -9.21
CA LYS A 149 -5.13 -8.63 -9.82
C LYS A 149 -5.51 -7.30 -9.14
N MET A 150 -5.40 -6.19 -9.86
CA MET A 150 -5.98 -4.92 -9.40
C MET A 150 -7.51 -5.06 -9.35
N VAL A 151 -8.08 -4.98 -8.14
CA VAL A 151 -9.53 -5.10 -7.91
C VAL A 151 -10.21 -3.73 -7.83
N GLY A 152 -9.45 -2.68 -7.58
CA GLY A 152 -9.98 -1.32 -7.59
C GLY A 152 -8.98 -0.27 -7.13
N GLU A 153 -9.40 0.97 -7.27
CA GLU A 153 -8.67 2.14 -6.82
C GLU A 153 -9.63 3.20 -6.30
N VAL A 154 -9.17 4.01 -5.36
CA VAL A 154 -9.82 5.23 -4.87
C VAL A 154 -8.82 6.36 -4.94
N LEU A 155 -9.06 7.31 -5.81
CA LEU A 155 -8.15 8.40 -6.15
C LEU A 155 -8.87 9.74 -5.93
N VAL A 156 -8.44 10.50 -4.92
CA VAL A 156 -9.13 11.73 -4.49
C VAL A 156 -8.21 12.94 -4.65
N PRO A 157 -8.44 13.79 -5.65
CA PRO A 157 -7.74 15.08 -5.80
C PRO A 157 -8.31 16.17 -4.87
N GLY A 158 -7.62 17.30 -4.77
CA GLY A 158 -8.12 18.53 -4.13
C GLY A 158 -8.19 18.49 -2.60
N VAL A 159 -7.38 17.70 -1.91
CA VAL A 159 -7.40 17.59 -0.43
C VAL A 159 -6.07 18.02 0.19
N LEU A 160 -5.92 19.31 0.43
CA LEU A 160 -4.69 19.94 0.96
C LEU A 160 -4.65 19.90 2.50
N ASN A 161 -5.69 20.44 3.16
CA ASN A 161 -5.69 20.58 4.61
C ASN A 161 -6.18 19.29 5.29
N VAL A 162 -5.74 19.10 6.53
CA VAL A 162 -6.24 18.01 7.36
C VAL A 162 -7.77 18.11 7.48
N GLY A 163 -8.43 17.03 7.12
CA GLY A 163 -9.89 16.93 7.17
C GLY A 163 -10.62 17.36 5.91
N ASP A 164 -9.94 17.84 4.86
CA ASP A 164 -10.60 18.16 3.58
C ASP A 164 -11.28 16.92 2.96
N ILE A 165 -10.74 15.73 3.21
CA ILE A 165 -11.35 14.47 2.77
C ILE A 165 -12.81 14.31 3.23
N LYS A 166 -13.20 14.92 4.34
CA LYS A 166 -14.58 14.88 4.86
C LYS A 166 -15.57 15.67 4.01
N LYS A 167 -15.06 16.53 3.13
CA LYS A 167 -15.87 17.33 2.17
C LYS A 167 -16.06 16.55 0.86
N THR A 168 -15.48 15.39 0.72
CA THR A 168 -15.54 14.50 -0.43
C THR A 168 -16.19 13.18 -0.05
N ASP A 169 -16.45 12.33 -1.03
CA ASP A 169 -16.92 10.96 -0.82
C ASP A 169 -15.77 9.94 -0.67
N GLY A 170 -14.51 10.39 -0.61
CA GLY A 170 -13.32 9.54 -0.62
C GLY A 170 -13.31 8.46 0.48
N CYS A 171 -13.76 8.79 1.70
CA CYS A 171 -13.89 7.79 2.77
C CYS A 171 -14.99 6.77 2.48
N ALA A 172 -16.11 7.19 1.88
CA ALA A 172 -17.19 6.29 1.49
C ALA A 172 -16.75 5.37 0.35
N GLN A 173 -16.02 5.89 -0.64
CA GLN A 173 -15.43 5.10 -1.72
C GLN A 173 -14.42 4.09 -1.19
N ALA A 174 -13.57 4.50 -0.24
CA ALA A 174 -12.61 3.60 0.40
C ALA A 174 -13.30 2.46 1.19
N ALA A 175 -14.37 2.77 1.90
CA ALA A 175 -15.19 1.75 2.57
C ALA A 175 -15.86 0.79 1.56
N ALA A 176 -16.42 1.32 0.47
CA ALA A 176 -17.05 0.52 -0.59
C ALA A 176 -16.03 -0.37 -1.33
N LEU A 177 -14.76 0.06 -1.43
CA LEU A 177 -13.71 -0.75 -2.04
C LEU A 177 -13.53 -2.10 -1.32
N ALA A 178 -13.81 -2.18 -0.02
CA ALA A 178 -13.74 -3.43 0.74
C ALA A 178 -14.74 -4.50 0.24
N GLU A 179 -15.78 -4.12 -0.52
CA GLU A 179 -16.74 -5.06 -1.12
C GLU A 179 -16.17 -5.88 -2.27
N LYS A 180 -15.04 -5.45 -2.80
CA LYS A 180 -14.40 -6.11 -3.94
C LYS A 180 -13.46 -7.24 -3.54
N PHE A 181 -13.22 -7.41 -2.25
CA PHE A 181 -12.42 -8.48 -1.67
C PHE A 181 -13.31 -9.59 -1.13
#